data_aac929ad818e0b712e23a91508b0ff29
#
_entry.id   aac929ad818e0b712e23a91508b0ff29
#
_cell.length_a   1.000
_cell.length_b   1.000
_cell.length_c   1.000
_cell.angle_alpha   90.00
_cell.angle_beta   90.00
_cell.angle_gamma   90.00
#
_symmetry.space_group_name_H-M   'P 1'
#
loop_
_entity.id
_entity.type
_entity.pdbx_description
1 polymer ?
#
loop_
_entity_poly.entity_id
_entity_poly.type
_entity_poly.pdbx_seq_one_letter_code
_entity_poly.pdbx_strand_id
1 'polypeptide(L)'
;NIIRHTAVIPLGGDIVTQDIKEGLGLPRHHAEALKKKFGKALYVKRPVKEFVKIKGEGQREDKKIPLDWLYKIIEARMEEIFEKVHQEILNSGMSEKLSAGIVITGGGSQLLNLKQQVKYITGLDVRKGFPSSYLTKSEIVNLEYPKYSTAVGLLLWDFANTIGSNHNDIKSSSSLPKVNTFGKLVTERIKGFLKDDELTEFEDENL
;
A
#
# COMPACT_ATOMS: atom_id res chain seq x y z
N ASN A 1 -18.87 -17.09 -0.37
CA ASN A 1 -17.55 -16.93 -1.01
C ASN A 1 -16.59 -17.96 -0.43
N ILE A 2 -15.85 -18.69 -1.30
CA ILE A 2 -14.90 -19.73 -0.90
C ILE A 2 -13.52 -19.34 -1.46
N ILE A 3 -12.50 -19.34 -0.58
CA ILE A 3 -11.10 -19.18 -0.99
C ILE A 3 -10.68 -20.45 -1.73
N ARG A 4 -10.11 -20.31 -2.92
CA ARG A 4 -9.69 -21.42 -3.78
C ARG A 4 -8.18 -21.66 -3.73
N HIS A 5 -7.39 -20.58 -3.63
CA HIS A 5 -5.95 -20.62 -3.56
C HIS A 5 -5.45 -19.49 -2.66
N THR A 6 -4.37 -19.74 -1.97
CA THR A 6 -3.67 -18.72 -1.18
C THR A 6 -2.18 -19.01 -1.23
N ALA A 7 -1.37 -17.97 -1.37
CA ALA A 7 0.08 -18.05 -1.38
C ALA A 7 0.68 -16.86 -0.64
N VAL A 8 1.90 -17.04 -0.13
CA VAL A 8 2.68 -15.97 0.52
C VAL A 8 3.96 -15.77 -0.27
N ILE A 9 4.13 -14.57 -0.78
CA ILE A 9 5.36 -14.13 -1.44
C ILE A 9 6.06 -13.18 -0.47
N PRO A 10 7.26 -13.50 0.03
CA PRO A 10 7.95 -12.71 1.06
C PRO A 10 8.61 -11.45 0.48
N LEU A 11 7.92 -10.78 -0.45
CA LEU A 11 8.36 -9.57 -1.13
C LEU A 11 7.26 -8.52 -1.06
N GLY A 12 7.61 -7.33 -0.62
CA GLY A 12 6.65 -6.23 -0.50
C GLY A 12 7.32 -4.87 -0.64
N GLY A 13 6.62 -3.81 -0.24
CA GLY A 13 7.13 -2.44 -0.35
C GLY A 13 8.42 -2.19 0.44
N ASP A 14 8.73 -3.00 1.43
CA ASP A 14 9.91 -2.87 2.26
C ASP A 14 11.19 -3.24 1.51
N ILE A 15 11.14 -4.27 0.68
CA ILE A 15 12.30 -4.64 -0.15
C ILE A 15 12.61 -3.57 -1.20
N VAL A 16 11.58 -2.90 -1.72
CA VAL A 16 11.77 -1.74 -2.62
C VAL A 16 12.52 -0.62 -1.91
N THR A 17 12.21 -0.36 -0.63
CA THR A 17 12.94 0.63 0.17
C THR A 17 14.40 0.22 0.38
N GLN A 18 14.65 -1.07 0.60
CA GLN A 18 16.00 -1.59 0.74
C GLN A 18 16.81 -1.41 -0.55
N ASP A 19 16.23 -1.73 -1.70
CA ASP A 19 16.89 -1.53 -3.01
C ASP A 19 17.21 -0.06 -3.28
N ILE A 20 16.28 0.85 -2.94
CA ILE A 20 16.51 2.28 -3.07
C ILE A 20 17.65 2.73 -2.15
N LYS A 21 17.66 2.26 -0.90
CA LYS A 21 18.72 2.54 0.08
C LYS A 21 20.08 2.11 -0.48
N GLU A 22 20.19 0.90 -0.99
CA GLU A 22 21.42 0.32 -1.52
C GLU A 22 21.84 0.97 -2.84
N GLY A 23 20.92 1.05 -3.79
CA GLY A 23 21.18 1.58 -5.13
C GLY A 23 21.51 3.07 -5.16
N LEU A 24 20.96 3.84 -4.23
CA LEU A 24 21.22 5.28 -4.12
C LEU A 24 22.19 5.65 -2.98
N GLY A 25 22.59 4.67 -2.14
CA GLY A 25 23.48 4.90 -1.00
C GLY A 25 22.91 5.90 0.00
N LEU A 26 21.67 5.69 0.44
CA LEU A 26 20.91 6.56 1.32
C LEU A 26 20.57 5.89 2.65
N PRO A 27 20.33 6.65 3.73
CA PRO A 27 19.65 6.15 4.91
C PRO A 27 18.25 5.61 4.58
N ARG A 28 17.79 4.61 5.34
CA ARG A 28 16.49 3.94 5.09
C ARG A 28 15.29 4.89 5.10
N HIS A 29 15.26 5.85 6.03
CA HIS A 29 14.16 6.80 6.14
C HIS A 29 14.08 7.73 4.92
N HIS A 30 15.23 8.19 4.37
CA HIS A 30 15.26 8.95 3.11
C HIS A 30 14.81 8.09 1.91
N ALA A 31 15.25 6.83 1.85
CA ALA A 31 14.80 5.90 0.80
C ALA A 31 13.28 5.68 0.84
N GLU A 32 12.71 5.48 2.04
CA GLU A 32 11.28 5.33 2.23
C GLU A 32 10.50 6.61 1.86
N ALA A 33 11.00 7.77 2.26
CA ALA A 33 10.39 9.05 1.93
C ALA A 33 10.43 9.32 0.41
N LEU A 34 11.54 9.02 -0.27
CA LEU A 34 11.63 9.10 -1.73
C LEU A 34 10.64 8.16 -2.43
N LYS A 35 10.53 6.91 -1.95
CA LYS A 35 9.56 5.96 -2.47
C LYS A 35 8.13 6.47 -2.33
N LYS A 36 7.77 6.99 -1.16
CA LYS A 36 6.42 7.51 -0.89
C LYS A 36 6.10 8.74 -1.73
N LYS A 37 7.03 9.70 -1.84
CA LYS A 37 6.79 10.98 -2.52
C LYS A 37 6.89 10.87 -4.04
N PHE A 38 7.89 10.17 -4.55
CA PHE A 38 8.23 10.14 -5.98
C PHE A 38 8.10 8.77 -6.64
N GLY A 39 7.77 7.70 -5.90
CA GLY A 39 7.78 6.32 -6.40
C GLY A 39 6.85 6.09 -7.59
N LYS A 40 7.43 5.58 -8.68
CA LYS A 40 6.73 5.14 -9.88
C LYS A 40 7.14 3.71 -10.22
N ALA A 41 6.16 2.86 -10.42
CA ALA A 41 6.39 1.45 -10.73
C ALA A 41 6.70 1.21 -12.22
N LEU A 42 6.33 2.13 -13.09
CA LEU A 42 6.64 2.09 -14.51
C LEU A 42 7.35 3.39 -14.90
N TYR A 43 8.57 3.25 -15.43
CA TYR A 43 9.38 4.35 -15.89
C TYR A 43 9.13 4.65 -17.37
N VAL A 44 8.75 5.88 -17.64
CA VAL A 44 8.70 6.39 -19.02
C VAL A 44 9.80 7.44 -19.13
N LYS A 45 10.78 7.17 -20.04
CA LYS A 45 11.89 8.08 -20.28
C LYS A 45 11.37 9.47 -20.69
N ARG A 46 11.80 10.49 -19.95
CA ARG A 46 11.48 11.88 -20.25
C ARG A 46 12.70 12.61 -20.82
N PRO A 47 12.50 13.62 -21.69
CA PRO A 47 13.60 14.40 -22.25
C PRO A 47 14.31 15.25 -21.18
N VAL A 48 13.61 15.67 -20.14
CA VAL A 48 14.15 16.48 -19.05
C VAL A 48 14.52 15.59 -17.88
N LYS A 49 15.76 15.72 -17.38
CA LYS A 49 16.23 15.02 -16.18
C LYS A 49 15.74 15.76 -14.94
N GLU A 50 14.92 15.08 -14.15
CA GLU A 50 14.43 15.55 -12.85
C GLU A 50 15.40 15.10 -11.76
N PHE A 51 15.67 15.98 -10.78
CA PHE A 51 16.54 15.69 -9.64
C PHE A 51 15.83 16.03 -8.34
N VAL A 52 16.14 15.29 -7.29
CA VAL A 52 15.74 15.62 -5.91
C VAL A 52 16.99 15.87 -5.09
N LYS A 53 16.97 16.92 -4.30
CA LYS A 53 18.02 17.26 -3.35
C LYS A 53 17.65 16.67 -1.99
N ILE A 54 18.54 15.90 -1.40
CA ILE A 54 18.42 15.35 -0.06
C ILE A 54 19.44 16.04 0.81
N LYS A 55 18.99 16.64 1.91
CA LYS A 55 19.87 17.26 2.89
C LYS A 55 20.77 16.21 3.53
N GLY A 56 22.05 16.50 3.62
CA GLY A 56 23.01 15.67 4.32
C GLY A 56 22.78 15.72 5.84
N GLU A 57 22.91 14.58 6.50
CA GLU A 57 22.79 14.49 7.96
C GLU A 57 24.15 14.70 8.63
N GLY A 58 24.18 15.54 9.65
CA GLY A 58 25.40 15.89 10.40
C GLY A 58 26.41 16.66 9.54
N GLN A 59 27.59 16.07 9.29
CA GLN A 59 28.65 16.65 8.47
C GLN A 59 28.64 16.19 7.00
N ARG A 60 27.58 15.46 6.58
CA ARG A 60 27.49 14.98 5.21
C ARG A 60 26.97 16.08 4.30
N GLU A 61 27.53 16.16 3.09
CA GLU A 61 27.06 17.06 2.05
C GLU A 61 25.68 16.65 1.51
N ASP A 62 24.95 17.63 1.00
CA ASP A 62 23.69 17.41 0.32
C ASP A 62 23.89 16.53 -0.92
N LYS A 63 22.97 15.62 -1.14
CA LYS A 63 23.02 14.68 -2.26
C LYS A 63 21.96 14.99 -3.30
N LYS A 64 22.36 15.21 -4.54
CA LYS A 64 21.45 15.39 -5.69
C LYS A 64 21.23 14.06 -6.39
N ILE A 65 19.98 13.58 -6.41
CA ILE A 65 19.62 12.27 -6.93
C ILE A 65 18.78 12.41 -8.19
N PRO A 66 19.20 11.79 -9.30
CA PRO A 66 18.38 11.72 -10.51
C PRO A 66 17.16 10.83 -10.25
N LEU A 67 15.94 11.32 -10.47
CA LEU A 67 14.71 10.53 -10.29
C LEU A 67 14.62 9.35 -11.27
N ASP A 68 15.29 9.42 -12.41
CA ASP A 68 15.37 8.31 -13.35
C ASP A 68 15.96 7.03 -12.72
N TRP A 69 16.95 7.19 -11.84
CA TRP A 69 17.55 6.05 -11.14
C TRP A 69 16.59 5.46 -10.11
N LEU A 70 15.90 6.33 -9.37
CA LEU A 70 14.86 5.90 -8.44
C LEU A 70 13.77 5.09 -9.15
N TYR A 71 13.28 5.60 -10.28
CA TYR A 71 12.21 4.92 -11.04
C TYR A 71 12.66 3.57 -11.56
N LYS A 72 13.88 3.45 -12.11
CA LYS A 72 14.43 2.18 -12.61
C LYS A 72 14.58 1.13 -11.51
N ILE A 73 15.04 1.54 -10.31
CA ILE A 73 15.17 0.64 -9.16
C ILE A 73 13.79 0.12 -8.77
N ILE A 74 12.80 1.00 -8.65
CA ILE A 74 11.44 0.63 -8.27
C ILE A 74 10.81 -0.26 -9.33
N GLU A 75 10.91 0.09 -10.60
CA GLU A 75 10.36 -0.66 -11.72
C GLU A 75 10.89 -2.10 -11.76
N ALA A 76 12.21 -2.28 -11.69
CA ALA A 76 12.84 -3.60 -11.72
C ALA A 76 12.38 -4.49 -10.55
N ARG A 77 12.28 -3.93 -9.34
CA ARG A 77 11.80 -4.71 -8.18
C ARG A 77 10.31 -5.01 -8.27
N MET A 78 9.50 -4.08 -8.75
CA MET A 78 8.07 -4.33 -8.90
C MET A 78 7.79 -5.34 -10.02
N GLU A 79 8.57 -5.35 -11.09
CA GLU A 79 8.51 -6.36 -12.13
C GLU A 79 8.78 -7.75 -11.55
N GLU A 80 9.87 -7.95 -10.81
CA GLU A 80 10.18 -9.22 -10.15
C GLU A 80 9.05 -9.68 -9.22
N ILE A 81 8.48 -8.78 -8.42
CA ILE A 81 7.37 -9.11 -7.50
C ILE A 81 6.17 -9.61 -8.31
N PHE A 82 5.79 -8.90 -9.36
CA PHE A 82 4.58 -9.25 -10.13
C PHE A 82 4.78 -10.42 -11.09
N GLU A 83 5.99 -10.71 -11.51
CA GLU A 83 6.30 -11.98 -12.18
C GLU A 83 6.06 -13.16 -11.25
N LYS A 84 6.50 -13.08 -9.97
CA LYS A 84 6.21 -14.11 -8.97
C LYS A 84 4.71 -14.23 -8.68
N VAL A 85 4.00 -13.11 -8.59
CA VAL A 85 2.52 -13.12 -8.46
C VAL A 85 1.86 -13.78 -9.66
N HIS A 86 2.31 -13.48 -10.86
CA HIS A 86 1.80 -14.07 -12.09
C HIS A 86 2.03 -15.60 -12.11
N GLN A 87 3.23 -16.03 -11.71
CA GLN A 87 3.55 -17.46 -11.58
C GLN A 87 2.61 -18.16 -10.59
N GLU A 88 2.30 -17.54 -9.44
CA GLU A 88 1.36 -18.09 -8.46
C GLU A 88 -0.07 -18.16 -9.00
N ILE A 89 -0.48 -17.18 -9.82
CA ILE A 89 -1.78 -17.23 -10.52
C ILE A 89 -1.83 -18.45 -11.45
N LEU A 90 -0.78 -18.71 -12.21
CA LEU A 90 -0.69 -19.88 -13.09
C LEU A 90 -0.70 -21.18 -12.27
N ASN A 91 0.09 -21.27 -11.20
CA ASN A 91 0.16 -22.42 -10.30
C ASN A 91 -1.20 -22.74 -9.64
N SER A 92 -2.05 -21.76 -9.43
CA SER A 92 -3.39 -21.96 -8.89
C SER A 92 -4.33 -22.76 -9.81
N GLY A 93 -4.04 -22.85 -11.10
CA GLY A 93 -4.91 -23.43 -12.13
C GLY A 93 -6.22 -22.66 -12.35
N MET A 94 -6.29 -21.40 -11.87
CA MET A 94 -7.49 -20.57 -11.94
C MET A 94 -7.35 -19.37 -12.89
N SER A 95 -6.24 -19.25 -13.62
CA SER A 95 -5.93 -18.10 -14.48
C SER A 95 -7.07 -17.74 -15.45
N GLU A 96 -7.67 -18.75 -16.10
CA GLU A 96 -8.77 -18.55 -17.04
C GLU A 96 -10.10 -18.11 -16.39
N LYS A 97 -10.21 -18.26 -15.05
CA LYS A 97 -11.43 -17.91 -14.30
C LYS A 97 -11.38 -16.52 -13.69
N LEU A 98 -10.30 -15.78 -13.90
CA LEU A 98 -10.08 -14.43 -13.35
C LEU A 98 -10.64 -13.32 -14.27
N SER A 99 -11.85 -13.51 -14.80
CA SER A 99 -12.51 -12.52 -15.66
C SER A 99 -12.71 -11.15 -15.01
N ALA A 100 -12.78 -11.09 -13.67
CA ALA A 100 -12.87 -9.85 -12.91
C ALA A 100 -11.51 -9.15 -12.72
N GLY A 101 -10.42 -9.77 -13.16
CA GLY A 101 -9.06 -9.26 -13.04
C GLY A 101 -8.47 -9.34 -11.63
N ILE A 102 -7.49 -8.50 -11.37
CA ILE A 102 -6.70 -8.45 -10.13
C ILE A 102 -7.07 -7.23 -9.31
N VAL A 103 -7.23 -7.43 -7.99
CA VAL A 103 -7.38 -6.33 -7.02
C VAL A 103 -6.08 -6.18 -6.24
N ILE A 104 -5.44 -5.03 -6.34
CA ILE A 104 -4.24 -4.69 -5.58
C ILE A 104 -4.59 -3.76 -4.42
N THR A 105 -4.08 -4.05 -3.23
CA THR A 105 -4.29 -3.24 -2.02
C THR A 105 -3.02 -3.18 -1.17
N GLY A 106 -3.07 -2.52 -0.03
CA GLY A 106 -1.89 -2.28 0.80
C GLY A 106 -1.09 -1.05 0.39
N GLY A 107 -0.05 -0.70 1.16
CA GLY A 107 0.76 0.50 0.95
C GLY A 107 1.45 0.54 -0.42
N GLY A 108 2.00 -0.59 -0.87
CA GLY A 108 2.67 -0.70 -2.17
C GLY A 108 1.77 -0.43 -3.38
N SER A 109 0.46 -0.67 -3.25
CA SER A 109 -0.51 -0.39 -4.32
C SER A 109 -0.66 1.10 -4.65
N GLN A 110 -0.11 1.98 -3.82
CA GLN A 110 -0.16 3.43 -4.02
C GLN A 110 0.90 3.94 -4.99
N LEU A 111 1.91 3.14 -5.33
CA LEU A 111 2.91 3.51 -6.32
C LEU A 111 2.25 3.95 -7.63
N LEU A 112 2.76 5.03 -8.21
CA LEU A 112 2.27 5.54 -9.48
C LEU A 112 2.53 4.52 -10.60
N ASN A 113 1.61 4.44 -11.55
CA ASN A 113 1.67 3.54 -12.71
C ASN A 113 1.73 2.03 -12.39
N LEU A 114 1.52 1.63 -11.12
CA LEU A 114 1.57 0.22 -10.73
C LEU A 114 0.50 -0.62 -11.45
N LYS A 115 -0.71 -0.10 -11.60
CA LYS A 115 -1.77 -0.82 -12.33
C LYS A 115 -1.37 -1.15 -13.76
N GLN A 116 -0.71 -0.21 -14.43
CA GLN A 116 -0.25 -0.39 -15.80
C GLN A 116 0.83 -1.47 -15.88
N GLN A 117 1.78 -1.46 -14.95
CA GLN A 117 2.84 -2.46 -14.89
C GLN A 117 2.26 -3.86 -14.63
N VAL A 118 1.36 -3.99 -13.63
CA VAL A 118 0.72 -5.28 -13.33
C VAL A 118 -0.09 -5.80 -14.50
N LYS A 119 -0.86 -4.93 -15.17
CA LYS A 119 -1.59 -5.31 -16.38
C LYS A 119 -0.66 -5.76 -17.50
N TYR A 120 0.46 -5.09 -17.67
CA TYR A 120 1.47 -5.46 -18.69
C TYR A 120 2.05 -6.84 -18.42
N ILE A 121 2.40 -7.15 -17.16
CA ILE A 121 3.02 -8.43 -16.78
C ILE A 121 2.00 -9.59 -16.82
N THR A 122 0.79 -9.36 -16.31
CA THR A 122 -0.19 -10.44 -16.10
C THR A 122 -1.20 -10.60 -17.23
N GLY A 123 -1.36 -9.59 -18.08
CA GLY A 123 -2.41 -9.54 -19.11
C GLY A 123 -3.82 -9.32 -18.55
N LEU A 124 -4.00 -9.25 -17.22
CA LEU A 124 -5.29 -9.14 -16.57
C LEU A 124 -5.64 -7.68 -16.24
N ASP A 125 -6.94 -7.37 -16.19
CA ASP A 125 -7.38 -6.06 -15.73
C ASP A 125 -7.06 -5.86 -14.25
N VAL A 126 -6.70 -4.62 -13.86
CA VAL A 126 -6.21 -4.32 -12.52
C VAL A 126 -6.95 -3.15 -11.92
N ARG A 127 -7.46 -3.31 -10.70
CA ARG A 127 -8.05 -2.22 -9.92
C ARG A 127 -7.43 -2.11 -8.53
N LYS A 128 -7.46 -0.91 -7.95
CA LYS A 128 -7.09 -0.72 -6.55
C LYS A 128 -8.27 -1.10 -5.65
N GLY A 129 -7.99 -1.82 -4.58
CA GLY A 129 -8.94 -2.13 -3.52
C GLY A 129 -8.84 -1.09 -2.41
N PHE A 130 -9.99 -0.58 -1.99
CA PHE A 130 -10.12 0.40 -0.91
C PHE A 130 -11.01 -0.18 0.19
N PRO A 131 -10.71 0.00 1.47
CA PRO A 131 -11.55 -0.48 2.57
C PRO A 131 -12.80 0.39 2.80
N SER A 132 -13.05 1.38 1.95
CA SER A 132 -14.10 2.39 2.10
C SER A 132 -15.52 1.85 2.14
N SER A 133 -15.80 0.68 1.54
CA SER A 133 -17.15 0.08 1.49
C SER A 133 -17.73 -0.25 2.87
N TYR A 134 -16.90 -0.35 3.88
CA TYR A 134 -17.26 -0.73 5.26
C TYR A 134 -17.09 0.42 6.26
N LEU A 135 -16.63 1.57 5.79
CA LEU A 135 -16.40 2.74 6.62
C LEU A 135 -17.52 3.75 6.40
N THR A 136 -18.20 4.14 7.47
CA THR A 136 -19.00 5.36 7.49
C THR A 136 -18.09 6.56 7.40
N LYS A 137 -18.60 7.71 6.90
CA LYS A 137 -17.85 8.96 6.88
C LYS A 137 -17.25 9.21 8.27
N SER A 138 -15.95 9.14 8.35
CA SER A 138 -15.18 9.36 9.56
C SER A 138 -14.54 10.74 9.49
N GLU A 139 -14.48 11.43 10.63
CA GLU A 139 -13.69 12.65 10.78
C GLU A 139 -12.18 12.39 10.70
N ILE A 140 -11.77 11.11 10.75
CA ILE A 140 -10.39 10.71 10.49
C ILE A 140 -10.18 10.67 8.99
N VAL A 141 -9.48 11.67 8.53
CA VAL A 141 -8.98 11.75 7.17
C VAL A 141 -8.12 10.51 6.89
N ASN A 142 -8.43 9.82 5.75
CA ASN A 142 -7.56 8.82 5.12
C ASN A 142 -7.66 7.35 5.53
N LEU A 143 -8.58 6.90 6.39
CA LEU A 143 -8.77 5.45 6.64
C LEU A 143 -9.22 4.66 5.41
N GLU A 144 -9.71 5.33 4.40
CA GLU A 144 -10.09 4.75 3.12
C GLU A 144 -8.92 4.35 2.22
N TYR A 145 -7.68 4.78 2.57
CA TYR A 145 -6.52 4.42 1.75
C TYR A 145 -6.17 2.93 1.82
N PRO A 146 -5.68 2.35 0.71
CA PRO A 146 -5.32 0.92 0.62
C PRO A 146 -4.34 0.46 1.70
N LYS A 147 -3.47 1.34 2.21
CA LYS A 147 -2.50 1.01 3.27
C LYS A 147 -3.15 0.53 4.57
N TYR A 148 -4.40 0.91 4.82
CA TYR A 148 -5.15 0.52 6.02
C TYR A 148 -6.05 -0.71 5.83
N SER A 149 -6.07 -1.33 4.65
CA SER A 149 -6.97 -2.44 4.34
C SER A 149 -6.86 -3.60 5.33
N THR A 150 -5.64 -3.96 5.75
CA THR A 150 -5.42 -5.03 6.73
C THR A 150 -5.95 -4.65 8.11
N ALA A 151 -5.65 -3.43 8.59
CA ALA A 151 -6.12 -2.97 9.89
C ALA A 151 -7.66 -2.89 9.96
N VAL A 152 -8.28 -2.34 8.92
CA VAL A 152 -9.74 -2.28 8.80
C VAL A 152 -10.33 -3.70 8.73
N GLY A 153 -9.72 -4.61 7.96
CA GLY A 153 -10.17 -5.99 7.84
C GLY A 153 -10.12 -6.76 9.17
N LEU A 154 -9.04 -6.59 9.95
CA LEU A 154 -8.90 -7.20 11.28
C LEU A 154 -9.95 -6.69 12.27
N LEU A 155 -10.21 -5.39 12.27
CA LEU A 155 -11.25 -4.79 13.11
C LEU A 155 -12.65 -5.30 12.74
N LEU A 156 -12.95 -5.40 11.46
CA LEU A 156 -14.22 -5.94 10.98
C LEU A 156 -14.39 -7.42 11.36
N TRP A 157 -13.32 -8.19 11.27
CA TRP A 157 -13.33 -9.60 11.64
C TRP A 157 -13.56 -9.80 13.15
N ASP A 158 -12.85 -9.04 14.00
CA ASP A 158 -13.03 -9.06 15.45
C ASP A 158 -14.46 -8.67 15.84
N PHE A 159 -14.97 -7.62 15.23
CA PHE A 159 -16.35 -7.16 15.48
C PHE A 159 -17.40 -8.21 15.08
N ALA A 160 -17.22 -8.86 13.92
CA ALA A 160 -18.14 -9.92 13.48
C ALA A 160 -18.14 -11.13 14.43
N ASN A 161 -16.97 -11.51 14.97
CA ASN A 161 -16.87 -12.63 15.92
C ASN A 161 -17.42 -12.26 17.30
N THR A 162 -17.21 -11.05 17.77
CA THR A 162 -17.72 -10.58 19.07
C THR A 162 -19.24 -10.51 19.11
N ILE A 163 -19.87 -10.04 18.00
CA ILE A 163 -21.34 -10.03 17.89
C ILE A 163 -21.89 -11.45 17.74
N GLY A 164 -21.21 -12.30 16.97
CA GLY A 164 -21.62 -13.69 16.77
C GLY A 164 -21.59 -14.55 18.05
N SER A 165 -20.64 -14.30 18.96
CA SER A 165 -20.52 -15.01 20.24
C SER A 165 -21.55 -14.57 21.30
N ASN A 166 -22.03 -13.34 21.23
CA ASN A 166 -23.06 -12.84 22.16
C ASN A 166 -24.49 -13.22 21.77
N HIS A 167 -24.70 -13.94 20.66
CA HIS A 167 -26.05 -14.32 20.24
C HIS A 167 -26.68 -15.47 21.05
N ASN A 168 -25.92 -16.12 21.94
CA ASN A 168 -26.47 -17.18 22.80
C ASN A 168 -27.11 -16.65 24.10
N ASP A 169 -26.89 -15.39 24.49
CA ASP A 169 -27.36 -14.83 25.76
C ASP A 169 -28.37 -13.67 25.63
N ILE A 170 -28.75 -13.26 24.42
CA ILE A 170 -29.71 -12.15 24.28
C ILE A 170 -30.99 -12.63 23.56
N LYS A 171 -31.85 -13.24 24.31
CA LYS A 171 -33.31 -13.15 24.05
C LYS A 171 -33.73 -11.72 24.41
N SER A 172 -34.27 -11.01 23.40
CA SER A 172 -34.97 -9.73 23.51
C SER A 172 -34.13 -8.46 23.79
N SER A 173 -33.60 -7.85 22.74
CA SER A 173 -33.85 -6.42 22.48
C SER A 173 -33.40 -6.06 21.07
N SER A 174 -34.37 -5.63 20.28
CA SER A 174 -34.24 -5.15 18.91
C SER A 174 -33.57 -3.78 18.86
N SER A 175 -32.24 -3.72 18.86
CA SER A 175 -31.51 -2.54 18.37
C SER A 175 -30.07 -2.93 18.05
N LEU A 176 -29.76 -3.02 16.78
CA LEU A 176 -28.38 -3.03 16.27
C LEU A 176 -27.65 -1.81 16.87
N PRO A 177 -26.43 -1.96 17.43
CA PRO A 177 -25.67 -0.82 17.91
C PRO A 177 -25.44 0.13 16.74
N LYS A 178 -25.85 1.40 16.91
CA LYS A 178 -25.74 2.42 15.88
C LYS A 178 -24.26 2.54 15.46
N VAL A 179 -24.02 2.46 14.16
CA VAL A 179 -22.73 2.53 13.47
C VAL A 179 -21.81 3.67 13.95
N ASN A 180 -22.35 4.70 14.60
CA ASN A 180 -21.61 5.83 15.16
C ASN A 180 -20.64 5.48 16.32
N THR A 181 -20.89 4.39 17.05
CA THR A 181 -20.00 3.96 18.15
C THR A 181 -18.75 3.26 17.63
N PHE A 182 -18.88 2.53 16.52
CA PHE A 182 -17.77 1.85 15.87
C PHE A 182 -16.76 2.84 15.27
N GLY A 183 -17.24 3.87 14.59
CA GLY A 183 -16.39 4.94 14.07
C GLY A 183 -15.51 5.58 15.14
N LYS A 184 -16.06 5.88 16.33
CA LYS A 184 -15.32 6.49 17.44
C LYS A 184 -14.24 5.56 18.02
N LEU A 185 -14.52 4.27 18.18
CA LEU A 185 -13.59 3.31 18.79
C LEU A 185 -12.38 3.03 17.88
N VAL A 186 -12.63 2.92 16.57
CA VAL A 186 -11.57 2.79 15.54
C VAL A 186 -10.71 4.05 15.53
N THR A 187 -11.34 5.23 15.67
CA THR A 187 -10.68 6.53 15.66
C THR A 187 -9.68 6.68 16.79
N GLU A 188 -10.05 6.32 18.01
CA GLU A 188 -9.18 6.50 19.19
C GLU A 188 -7.97 5.55 19.18
N ARG A 189 -8.14 4.30 18.72
CA ARG A 189 -7.02 3.35 18.64
C ARG A 189 -6.04 3.66 17.52
N ILE A 190 -6.51 4.19 16.39
CA ILE A 190 -5.64 4.53 15.24
C ILE A 190 -4.91 5.86 15.44
N LYS A 191 -5.45 6.82 16.19
CA LYS A 191 -4.76 8.08 16.53
C LYS A 191 -3.39 7.87 17.18
N GLY A 192 -3.22 6.80 17.94
CA GLY A 192 -1.92 6.43 18.54
C GLY A 192 -0.88 5.97 17.52
N PHE A 193 -1.30 5.36 16.41
CA PHE A 193 -0.42 4.85 15.35
C PHE A 193 -0.02 5.91 14.31
N LEU A 194 -0.80 7.00 14.18
CA LEU A 194 -0.58 8.02 13.15
C LEU A 194 0.37 9.14 13.58
N LYS A 195 0.80 9.15 14.85
CA LYS A 195 1.64 10.23 15.40
C LYS A 195 3.12 10.16 14.99
N ASP A 196 3.58 9.04 14.43
CA ASP A 196 4.99 8.79 14.11
C ASP A 196 5.38 9.03 12.64
N ASP A 197 4.46 9.49 11.80
CA ASP A 197 4.73 9.76 10.37
C ASP A 197 5.03 11.28 10.12
N GLU A 198 5.84 11.92 10.95
CA GLU A 198 6.36 13.26 10.62
C GLU A 198 7.35 13.15 9.45
N LEU A 199 6.89 13.66 8.33
CA LEU A 199 7.58 13.72 7.05
C LEU A 199 8.84 14.57 7.16
N THR A 200 9.98 13.98 6.82
CA THR A 200 11.19 14.74 6.51
C THR A 200 10.90 15.73 5.38
N GLU A 201 11.13 17.02 5.62
CA GLU A 201 10.94 18.07 4.63
C GLU A 201 11.95 17.90 3.48
N PHE A 202 11.45 17.67 2.27
CA PHE A 202 12.23 17.77 1.04
C PHE A 202 11.93 19.12 0.39
N GLU A 203 12.99 19.87 0.10
CA GLU A 203 12.87 21.07 -0.74
C GLU A 203 12.76 20.62 -2.21
N ASP A 204 11.63 20.94 -2.82
CA ASP A 204 11.47 20.82 -4.27
C ASP A 204 12.14 22.03 -4.91
N GLU A 205 13.34 21.87 -5.46
CA GLU A 205 13.86 22.83 -6.42
C GLU A 205 13.09 22.64 -7.72
N ASN A 206 12.03 23.39 -7.85
CA ASN A 206 11.27 23.52 -9.09
C ASN A 206 11.82 24.67 -9.91
N LEU A 207 11.90 24.33 -11.20
CA LEU A 207 11.86 25.20 -12.37
C LEU A 207 13.18 25.78 -12.80
#